data_668e24a542980dc6084e394be8937845
#
_entry.id   668e24a542980dc6084e394be8937845
#
_cell.length_a   1.000
_cell.length_b   1.000
_cell.length_c   1.000
_cell.angle_alpha   90.00
_cell.angle_beta   90.00
_cell.angle_gamma   90.00
#
_symmetry.space_group_name_H-M   'P 1'
#
loop_
_entity.id
_entity.type
_entity.pdbx_description
1 polymer ?
#
loop_
_entity_poly.entity_id
_entity_poly.type
_entity_poly.pdbx_seq_one_letter_code
_entity_poly.pdbx_strand_id
1 'polypeptide(L)'
;FSSRGLGDVYKRQVLKEALLREKFRGGQTFVVCPRIADLNRIYDRVIALVPDLKVLTAHGKMSATELDQTMTDFGEGAADVLLSTNIIESGIDIPTANTLIVHRSDMFGLAQLYQLRGRVGRSKERAYAYLTTDPQLLLTSQARRRLEVMQTLDKLGAGFSLASYDMDIRGAGNLLSLIHI
;
A
#
# COMPACT_ATOMS: atom_id res chain seq x y z
N PHE A 1 -4.16 -17.16 -22.73
CA PHE A 1 -3.88 -16.35 -21.54
C PHE A 1 -4.07 -17.21 -20.29
N SER A 2 -2.99 -17.46 -19.57
CA SER A 2 -3.12 -18.14 -18.29
C SER A 2 -3.85 -17.21 -17.31
N SER A 3 -4.63 -17.78 -16.40
CA SER A 3 -5.29 -17.03 -15.32
C SER A 3 -4.32 -16.16 -14.51
N ARG A 4 -3.03 -16.51 -14.50
CA ARG A 4 -1.94 -15.74 -13.89
C ARG A 4 -1.71 -14.40 -14.59
N GLY A 5 -1.77 -14.37 -15.94
CA GLY A 5 -1.56 -13.14 -16.70
C GLY A 5 -2.66 -12.11 -16.51
N LEU A 6 -3.91 -12.56 -16.40
CA LEU A 6 -5.06 -11.67 -16.15
C LEU A 6 -5.00 -11.02 -14.77
N GLY A 7 -4.63 -11.77 -13.72
CA GLY A 7 -4.47 -11.23 -12.37
C GLY A 7 -3.38 -10.15 -12.30
N ASP A 8 -2.24 -10.38 -12.95
CA ASP A 8 -1.15 -9.41 -12.99
C ASP A 8 -1.52 -8.15 -13.76
N VAL A 9 -2.19 -8.28 -14.91
CA VAL A 9 -2.67 -7.14 -15.70
C VAL A 9 -3.65 -6.31 -14.89
N TYR A 10 -4.61 -6.94 -14.24
CA TYR A 10 -5.60 -6.27 -13.42
C TYR A 10 -4.95 -5.55 -12.22
N LYS A 11 -4.04 -6.21 -11.53
CA LYS A 11 -3.31 -5.63 -10.41
C LYS A 11 -2.51 -4.39 -10.83
N ARG A 12 -1.83 -4.46 -11.98
CA ARG A 12 -1.11 -3.31 -12.55
C ARG A 12 -2.05 -2.17 -12.87
N GLN A 13 -3.20 -2.46 -13.46
CA GLN A 13 -4.21 -1.45 -13.82
C GLN A 13 -4.73 -0.74 -12.57
N VAL A 14 -5.07 -1.47 -11.53
CA VAL A 14 -5.56 -0.91 -10.27
C VAL A 14 -4.49 -0.05 -9.58
N LEU A 15 -3.25 -0.51 -9.53
CA LEU A 15 -2.13 0.27 -8.97
C LEU A 15 -1.90 1.56 -9.76
N LYS A 16 -1.91 1.47 -11.08
CA LYS A 16 -1.75 2.64 -11.95
C LYS A 16 -2.86 3.67 -11.69
N GLU A 17 -4.10 3.24 -11.64
CA GLU A 17 -5.25 4.10 -11.37
C GLU A 17 -5.16 4.73 -9.98
N ALA A 18 -4.77 3.99 -8.97
CA ALA A 18 -4.61 4.48 -7.61
C ALA A 18 -3.54 5.58 -7.55
N LEU A 19 -2.37 5.36 -8.13
CA LEU A 19 -1.27 6.31 -8.16
C LEU A 19 -1.63 7.58 -8.93
N LEU A 20 -2.23 7.43 -10.12
CA LEU A 20 -2.64 8.55 -10.95
C LEU A 20 -3.74 9.38 -10.28
N ARG A 21 -4.74 8.74 -9.70
CA ARG A 21 -5.81 9.44 -9.01
C ARG A 21 -5.28 10.29 -7.88
N GLU A 22 -4.37 9.76 -7.07
CA GLU A 22 -3.78 10.51 -5.97
C GLU A 22 -2.93 11.68 -6.46
N LYS A 23 -2.11 11.46 -7.47
CA LYS A 23 -1.34 12.54 -8.09
C LYS A 23 -2.25 13.64 -8.65
N PHE A 24 -3.33 13.25 -9.31
CA PHE A 24 -4.29 14.18 -9.90
C PHE A 24 -5.00 15.04 -8.87
N ARG A 25 -5.24 14.50 -7.67
CA ARG A 25 -5.81 15.24 -6.53
C ARG A 25 -4.81 16.17 -5.84
N GLY A 26 -3.53 16.11 -6.22
CA GLY A 26 -2.46 16.83 -5.53
C GLY A 26 -2.05 16.21 -4.20
N GLY A 27 -2.44 14.95 -3.95
CA GLY A 27 -2.09 14.20 -2.75
C GLY A 27 -0.86 13.32 -2.93
N GLN A 28 -0.58 12.54 -1.91
CA GLN A 28 0.59 11.67 -1.85
C GLN A 28 0.19 10.23 -1.55
N THR A 29 1.01 9.29 -2.01
CA THR A 29 0.82 7.86 -1.82
C THR A 29 1.94 7.28 -0.98
N PHE A 30 1.56 6.45 -0.01
CA PHE A 30 2.47 5.67 0.80
C PHE A 30 2.43 4.21 0.30
N VAL A 31 3.58 3.69 -0.15
CA VAL A 31 3.71 2.29 -0.60
C VAL A 31 4.62 1.56 0.37
N VAL A 32 4.14 0.49 0.97
CA VAL A 32 4.88 -0.27 1.97
C VAL A 32 5.08 -1.70 1.49
N CYS A 33 6.29 -2.20 1.64
CA CYS A 33 6.64 -3.60 1.34
C CYS A 33 7.29 -4.26 2.55
N PRO A 34 7.25 -5.61 2.64
CA PRO A 34 7.74 -6.31 3.82
C PRO A 34 9.25 -6.39 3.93
N ARG A 35 9.97 -6.33 2.80
CA ARG A 35 11.42 -6.57 2.76
C ARG A 35 12.15 -5.51 1.96
N ILE A 36 13.36 -5.17 2.41
CA ILE A 36 14.27 -4.26 1.68
C ILE A 36 14.55 -4.80 0.26
N ALA A 37 14.69 -6.10 0.11
CA ALA A 37 14.94 -6.75 -1.19
C ALA A 37 13.83 -6.47 -2.22
N ASP A 38 12.62 -6.15 -1.79
CA ASP A 38 11.50 -5.86 -2.68
C ASP A 38 11.48 -4.41 -3.19
N LEU A 39 12.19 -3.50 -2.52
CA LEU A 39 12.11 -2.06 -2.81
C LEU A 39 12.45 -1.72 -4.25
N ASN A 40 13.59 -2.20 -4.76
CA ASN A 40 14.01 -1.87 -6.13
C ASN A 40 13.03 -2.37 -7.18
N ARG A 41 12.52 -3.57 -7.01
CA ARG A 41 11.54 -4.16 -7.93
C ARG A 41 10.23 -3.36 -7.93
N ILE A 42 9.77 -2.94 -6.77
CA ILE A 42 8.54 -2.15 -6.64
C ILE A 42 8.77 -0.74 -7.18
N TYR A 43 9.93 -0.15 -6.91
CA TYR A 43 10.33 1.14 -7.46
C TYR A 43 10.26 1.12 -9.00
N ASP A 44 10.91 0.13 -9.62
CA ASP A 44 10.92 -0.03 -11.07
C ASP A 44 9.51 -0.19 -11.63
N ARG A 45 8.67 -0.95 -10.94
CA ARG A 45 7.26 -1.15 -11.32
C ARG A 45 6.45 0.14 -11.24
N VAL A 46 6.61 0.91 -10.17
CA VAL A 46 5.91 2.20 -10.00
C VAL A 46 6.31 3.18 -11.10
N ILE A 47 7.60 3.31 -11.37
CA ILE A 47 8.10 4.19 -12.42
C ILE A 47 7.66 3.72 -13.82
N ALA A 48 7.62 2.41 -14.06
CA ALA A 48 7.13 1.87 -15.33
C ALA A 48 5.64 2.14 -15.55
N LEU A 49 4.84 2.09 -14.48
CA LEU A 49 3.40 2.36 -14.55
C LEU A 49 3.09 3.86 -14.74
N VAL A 50 3.80 4.71 -14.03
CA VAL A 50 3.60 6.16 -14.07
C VAL A 50 4.98 6.86 -14.05
N PRO A 51 5.59 7.09 -15.22
CA PRO A 51 6.97 7.60 -15.33
C PRO A 51 7.19 8.97 -14.69
N ASP A 52 6.16 9.79 -14.61
CA ASP A 52 6.26 11.15 -14.07
C ASP A 52 6.22 11.24 -12.55
N LEU A 53 6.04 10.13 -11.86
CA LEU A 53 6.02 10.11 -10.40
C LEU A 53 7.41 10.32 -9.81
N LYS A 54 7.47 11.21 -8.83
CA LYS A 54 8.65 11.36 -7.98
C LYS A 54 8.52 10.42 -6.79
N VAL A 55 9.47 9.52 -6.63
CA VAL A 55 9.46 8.48 -5.60
C VAL A 55 10.65 8.64 -4.68
N LEU A 56 10.39 8.76 -3.38
CA LEU A 56 11.39 8.62 -2.32
C LEU A 56 11.33 7.21 -1.74
N THR A 57 12.47 6.68 -1.34
CA THR A 57 12.58 5.37 -0.71
C THR A 57 13.12 5.47 0.71
N ALA A 58 12.61 4.63 1.60
CA ALA A 58 13.06 4.55 2.98
C ALA A 58 13.05 3.10 3.47
N HIS A 59 14.04 2.73 4.29
CA HIS A 59 14.12 1.39 4.86
C HIS A 59 14.88 1.37 6.18
N GLY A 60 14.70 0.29 6.95
CA GLY A 60 15.23 0.19 8.30
C GLY A 60 16.77 0.12 8.43
N LYS A 61 17.51 -0.04 7.32
CA LYS A 61 18.97 0.01 7.31
C LYS A 61 19.54 1.42 7.10
N MET A 62 18.71 2.38 6.79
CA MET A 62 19.10 3.78 6.73
C MET A 62 19.41 4.32 8.12
N SER A 63 20.32 5.29 8.20
CA SER A 63 20.57 6.00 9.45
C SER A 63 19.33 6.78 9.89
N ALA A 64 19.23 7.06 11.19
CA ALA A 64 18.13 7.88 11.71
C ALA A 64 18.06 9.25 11.04
N THR A 65 19.22 9.85 10.74
CA THR A 65 19.31 11.15 10.06
C THR A 65 18.77 11.07 8.63
N GLU A 66 19.15 10.04 7.89
CA GLU A 66 18.66 9.82 6.51
C GLU A 66 17.14 9.58 6.49
N LEU A 67 16.63 8.76 7.40
CA LEU A 67 15.20 8.50 7.52
C LEU A 67 14.42 9.77 7.84
N ASP A 68 14.90 10.53 8.83
CA ASP A 68 14.27 11.78 9.24
C ASP A 68 14.24 12.80 8.09
N GLN A 69 15.33 12.93 7.36
CA GLN A 69 15.40 13.81 6.19
C GLN A 69 14.43 13.37 5.09
N THR A 70 14.37 12.07 4.81
CA THR A 70 13.44 11.52 3.82
C THR A 70 11.98 11.78 4.20
N MET A 71 11.64 11.60 5.48
CA MET A 71 10.28 11.88 5.96
C MET A 71 9.95 13.36 5.89
N THR A 72 10.90 14.23 6.23
CA THR A 72 10.75 15.68 6.11
C THR A 72 10.51 16.08 4.66
N ASP A 73 11.35 15.61 3.74
CA ASP A 73 11.22 15.88 2.31
C ASP A 73 9.87 15.43 1.76
N PHE A 74 9.43 14.24 2.14
CA PHE A 74 8.13 13.74 1.74
C PHE A 74 6.99 14.57 2.32
N GLY A 75 7.07 14.93 3.60
CA GLY A 75 6.08 15.79 4.26
C GLY A 75 5.97 17.19 3.66
N GLU A 76 7.07 17.71 3.12
CA GLU A 76 7.11 19.01 2.43
C GLU A 76 6.68 18.93 0.95
N GLY A 77 6.31 17.75 0.45
CA GLY A 77 5.83 17.58 -0.90
C GLY A 77 6.91 17.38 -1.96
N ALA A 78 8.14 17.03 -1.57
CA ALA A 78 9.23 16.80 -2.51
C ALA A 78 9.04 15.57 -3.40
N ALA A 79 8.11 14.69 -3.05
CA ALA A 79 7.79 13.50 -3.83
C ALA A 79 6.29 13.19 -3.81
N ASP A 80 5.85 12.45 -4.81
CA ASP A 80 4.46 11.99 -4.93
C ASP A 80 4.23 10.68 -4.18
N VAL A 81 5.27 9.87 -4.06
CA VAL A 81 5.23 8.53 -3.47
C VAL A 81 6.37 8.35 -2.48
N LEU A 82 6.06 7.86 -1.31
CA LEU A 82 7.05 7.30 -0.39
C LEU A 82 6.95 5.78 -0.44
N LEU A 83 8.01 5.14 -0.89
CA LEU A 83 8.15 3.69 -0.93
C LEU A 83 9.05 3.23 0.22
N SER A 84 8.51 2.45 1.14
CA SER A 84 9.28 2.04 2.32
C SER A 84 9.02 0.60 2.74
N THR A 85 9.93 0.08 3.55
CA THR A 85 9.64 -1.06 4.42
C THR A 85 8.84 -0.59 5.63
N ASN A 86 8.44 -1.52 6.50
CA ASN A 86 7.73 -1.16 7.71
C ASN A 86 8.68 -0.49 8.72
N ILE A 87 8.76 0.84 8.63
CA ILE A 87 9.61 1.68 9.49
C ILE A 87 8.84 2.33 10.65
N ILE A 88 7.56 2.04 10.80
CA ILE A 88 6.73 2.59 11.89
C ILE A 88 7.30 2.20 13.25
N GLU A 89 7.86 1.01 13.35
CA GLU A 89 8.47 0.50 14.59
C GLU A 89 9.72 1.26 15.02
N SER A 90 10.33 2.05 14.14
CA SER A 90 11.54 2.83 14.47
C SER A 90 11.25 4.12 15.24
N GLY A 91 9.99 4.42 15.54
CA GLY A 91 9.59 5.61 16.29
C GLY A 91 9.70 6.92 15.52
N ILE A 92 9.91 6.86 14.23
CA ILE A 92 10.01 8.03 13.35
C ILE A 92 8.61 8.56 13.05
N ASP A 93 8.45 9.88 13.10
CA ASP A 93 7.19 10.51 12.70
C ASP A 93 7.03 10.42 11.17
N ILE A 94 6.04 9.62 10.77
CA ILE A 94 5.75 9.39 9.35
C ILE A 94 4.61 10.32 8.94
N PRO A 95 4.83 11.15 7.90
CA PRO A 95 3.77 12.01 7.38
C PRO A 95 2.56 11.20 6.93
N THR A 96 1.39 11.81 7.01
CA THR A 96 0.17 11.19 6.51
C THR A 96 0.06 11.29 5.00
N ALA A 97 -0.46 10.24 4.39
CA ALA A 97 -0.82 10.20 2.98
C ALA A 97 -2.31 9.92 2.82
N ASN A 98 -2.88 10.18 1.66
CA ASN A 98 -4.29 9.90 1.41
C ASN A 98 -4.51 8.55 0.71
N THR A 99 -3.47 7.97 0.16
CA THR A 99 -3.50 6.61 -0.40
C THR A 99 -2.38 5.77 0.20
N LEU A 100 -2.72 4.58 0.66
CA LEU A 100 -1.81 3.57 1.17
C LEU A 100 -1.88 2.33 0.28
N ILE A 101 -0.74 1.83 -0.13
CA ILE A 101 -0.62 0.56 -0.85
C ILE A 101 0.32 -0.35 -0.05
N VAL A 102 -0.18 -1.48 0.42
CA VAL A 102 0.61 -2.48 1.14
C VAL A 102 0.89 -3.65 0.21
N HIS A 103 2.14 -3.78 -0.22
CA HIS A 103 2.58 -4.90 -1.04
C HIS A 103 2.81 -6.14 -0.17
N ARG A 104 2.28 -7.28 -0.59
CA ARG A 104 2.36 -8.51 0.19
C ARG A 104 1.83 -8.33 1.61
N SER A 105 0.61 -7.84 1.70
CA SER A 105 -0.05 -7.59 2.98
C SER A 105 -0.20 -8.84 3.86
N ASP A 106 -0.16 -10.03 3.24
CA ASP A 106 -0.14 -11.32 3.92
C ASP A 106 1.10 -11.54 4.80
N MET A 107 2.19 -10.81 4.54
CA MET A 107 3.43 -10.87 5.32
C MET A 107 3.46 -9.91 6.51
N PHE A 108 2.43 -9.10 6.71
CA PHE A 108 2.31 -8.18 7.82
C PHE A 108 1.42 -8.75 8.93
N GLY A 109 1.77 -8.48 10.18
CA GLY A 109 0.90 -8.77 11.30
C GLY A 109 -0.29 -7.81 11.37
N LEU A 110 -1.34 -8.21 12.07
CA LEU A 110 -2.56 -7.40 12.20
C LEU A 110 -2.27 -6.03 12.83
N ALA A 111 -1.44 -5.98 13.88
CA ALA A 111 -1.06 -4.73 14.53
C ALA A 111 -0.30 -3.80 13.59
N GLN A 112 0.59 -4.35 12.77
CA GLN A 112 1.34 -3.60 11.77
C GLN A 112 0.42 -3.00 10.72
N LEU A 113 -0.50 -3.78 10.18
CA LEU A 113 -1.50 -3.30 9.22
C LEU A 113 -2.38 -2.20 9.81
N TYR A 114 -2.77 -2.36 11.06
CA TYR A 114 -3.58 -1.37 11.77
C TYR A 114 -2.81 -0.05 11.98
N GLN A 115 -1.53 -0.11 12.33
CA GLN A 115 -0.67 1.06 12.46
C GLN A 115 -0.47 1.77 11.12
N LEU A 116 -0.25 1.02 10.04
CA LEU A 116 -0.14 1.57 8.69
C LEU A 116 -1.43 2.30 8.28
N ARG A 117 -2.57 1.69 8.54
CA ARG A 117 -3.87 2.32 8.29
C ARG A 117 -4.02 3.64 9.05
N GLY A 118 -3.54 3.71 10.27
CA GLY A 118 -3.60 4.92 11.09
C GLY A 118 -2.81 6.11 10.52
N ARG A 119 -1.97 5.88 9.51
CA ARG A 119 -1.21 6.92 8.82
C ARG A 119 -1.87 7.43 7.56
N VAL A 120 -3.10 7.03 7.30
CA VAL A 120 -3.86 7.41 6.11
C VAL A 120 -5.12 8.17 6.54
N GLY A 121 -5.40 9.27 5.85
CA GLY A 121 -6.71 9.92 5.97
C GLY A 121 -6.86 10.92 7.10
N ARG A 122 -5.91 11.84 7.26
CA ARG A 122 -6.07 12.99 8.19
C ARG A 122 -6.59 14.27 7.53
N SER A 123 -6.86 14.26 6.26
CA SER A 123 -7.45 15.40 5.57
C SER A 123 -8.97 15.22 5.39
N LYS A 124 -9.63 16.27 4.93
CA LYS A 124 -11.05 16.22 4.57
C LYS A 124 -11.32 15.39 3.32
N GLU A 125 -10.28 15.00 2.61
CA GLU A 125 -10.39 14.21 1.39
C GLU A 125 -10.51 12.70 1.70
N ARG A 126 -11.20 12.01 0.81
CA ARG A 126 -11.36 10.57 0.92
C ARG A 126 -10.01 9.86 0.79
N ALA A 127 -9.69 9.03 1.75
CA ALA A 127 -8.50 8.21 1.76
C ALA A 127 -8.77 6.79 1.27
N TYR A 128 -7.73 6.14 0.75
CA TYR A 128 -7.81 4.79 0.20
C TYR A 128 -6.67 3.94 0.74
N ALA A 129 -6.97 2.68 1.02
CA ALA A 129 -5.95 1.69 1.37
C ALA A 129 -6.12 0.44 0.50
N TYR A 130 -5.04 0.00 -0.10
CA TYR A 130 -4.97 -1.17 -0.96
C TYR A 130 -4.08 -2.22 -0.31
N LEU A 131 -4.67 -3.33 0.11
CA LEU A 131 -3.94 -4.47 0.64
C LEU A 131 -3.78 -5.49 -0.48
N THR A 132 -2.57 -5.64 -0.99
CA THR A 132 -2.30 -6.54 -2.11
C THR A 132 -1.62 -7.82 -1.65
N THR A 133 -1.95 -8.92 -2.29
CA THR A 133 -1.32 -10.23 -2.08
C THR A 133 -0.73 -10.73 -3.40
N ASP A 134 0.18 -11.70 -3.32
CA ASP A 134 0.71 -12.34 -4.52
C ASP A 134 -0.33 -13.33 -5.07
N PRO A 135 -0.79 -13.15 -6.32
CA PRO A 135 -1.78 -14.02 -6.92
C PRO A 135 -1.31 -15.46 -7.11
N GLN A 136 -0.01 -15.69 -7.09
CA GLN A 136 0.57 -17.02 -7.29
C GLN A 136 0.71 -17.82 -6.00
N LEU A 137 0.58 -17.17 -4.83
CA LEU A 137 0.73 -17.78 -3.53
C LEU A 137 -0.63 -18.00 -2.87
N LEU A 138 -0.84 -19.20 -2.36
CA LEU A 138 -1.97 -19.49 -1.48
C LEU A 138 -1.74 -18.78 -0.15
N LEU A 139 -2.72 -18.01 0.28
CA LEU A 139 -2.70 -17.41 1.60
C LEU A 139 -2.84 -18.51 2.66
N THR A 140 -2.02 -18.42 3.70
CA THR A 140 -2.26 -19.25 4.89
C THR A 140 -3.62 -18.88 5.50
N SER A 141 -4.23 -19.80 6.25
CA SER A 141 -5.48 -19.53 6.94
C SER A 141 -5.35 -18.36 7.92
N GLN A 142 -4.19 -18.22 8.57
CA GLN A 142 -3.91 -17.11 9.47
C GLN A 142 -3.80 -15.77 8.74
N ALA A 143 -3.12 -15.73 7.59
CA ALA A 143 -3.02 -14.51 6.78
C ALA A 143 -4.40 -14.08 6.26
N ARG A 144 -5.18 -15.02 5.75
CA ARG A 144 -6.55 -14.78 5.30
C ARG A 144 -7.40 -14.20 6.42
N ARG A 145 -7.32 -14.78 7.61
CA ARG A 145 -8.09 -14.31 8.77
C ARG A 145 -7.70 -12.89 9.18
N ARG A 146 -6.39 -12.57 9.16
CA ARG A 146 -5.94 -11.21 9.45
C ARG A 146 -6.53 -10.18 8.48
N LEU A 147 -6.51 -10.50 7.19
CA LEU A 147 -7.08 -9.61 6.17
C LEU A 147 -8.59 -9.45 6.31
N GLU A 148 -9.30 -10.53 6.63
CA GLU A 148 -10.74 -10.48 6.93
C GLU A 148 -11.03 -9.62 8.16
N VAL A 149 -10.22 -9.73 9.21
CA VAL A 149 -10.36 -8.89 10.42
C VAL A 149 -10.15 -7.43 10.09
N MET A 150 -9.13 -7.09 9.30
CA MET A 150 -8.90 -5.72 8.84
C MET A 150 -10.10 -5.17 8.08
N GLN A 151 -10.69 -5.97 7.21
CA GLN A 151 -11.90 -5.61 6.47
C GLN A 151 -13.09 -5.34 7.41
N THR A 152 -13.26 -6.18 8.42
CA THR A 152 -14.36 -6.05 9.38
C THR A 152 -14.18 -4.81 10.26
N LEU A 153 -12.98 -4.55 10.75
CA LEU A 153 -12.68 -3.37 11.56
C LEU A 153 -12.97 -2.08 10.79
N ASP A 154 -12.67 -2.06 9.50
CA ASP A 154 -12.94 -0.91 8.66
C ASP A 154 -14.44 -0.68 8.41
N LYS A 155 -15.24 -1.74 8.33
CA LYS A 155 -16.69 -1.64 8.25
C LYS A 155 -17.35 -1.08 9.51
N LEU A 156 -16.75 -1.31 10.66
CA LEU A 156 -17.25 -0.82 11.95
C LEU A 156 -16.84 0.62 12.25
N GLY A 157 -15.85 1.15 11.54
CA GLY A 157 -15.45 2.55 11.66
C GLY A 157 -16.37 3.45 10.85
N ALA A 158 -16.85 4.54 11.45
CA ALA A 158 -17.68 5.51 10.76
C ALA A 158 -16.94 6.09 9.55
N GLY A 159 -17.48 5.91 8.35
CA GLY A 159 -16.92 6.44 7.10
C GLY A 159 -16.13 5.46 6.25
N PHE A 160 -16.10 4.18 6.61
CA PHE A 160 -15.45 3.15 5.80
C PHE A 160 -16.44 2.45 4.87
N SER A 161 -16.14 2.47 3.58
CA SER A 161 -16.74 1.54 2.63
C SER A 161 -15.68 0.58 2.13
N LEU A 162 -15.91 -0.70 2.32
CA LEU A 162 -15.05 -1.74 1.78
C LEU A 162 -15.53 -2.09 0.37
N ALA A 163 -14.71 -1.86 -0.62
CA ALA A 163 -14.84 -2.53 -1.90
C ALA A 163 -13.85 -3.70 -1.91
N SER A 164 -14.30 -4.89 -1.58
CA SER A 164 -13.52 -6.09 -1.89
C SER A 164 -13.79 -6.45 -3.34
N TYR A 165 -12.80 -6.36 -4.16
CA TYR A 165 -12.82 -7.00 -5.46
C TYR A 165 -12.38 -8.43 -5.23
N ASP A 166 -13.38 -9.31 -5.05
CA ASP A 166 -13.11 -10.72 -5.15
C ASP A 166 -12.77 -10.99 -6.62
N MET A 167 -11.48 -11.07 -6.87
CA MET A 167 -11.02 -11.57 -8.15
C MET A 167 -11.05 -13.10 -8.10
N ASP A 168 -12.22 -13.66 -7.83
CA ASP A 168 -12.47 -15.05 -8.15
C ASP A 168 -12.63 -15.22 -9.67
N ILE A 169 -11.54 -14.94 -10.36
CA ILE A 169 -11.42 -15.43 -11.71
C ILE A 169 -10.95 -16.87 -11.59
N ARG A 170 -11.90 -17.74 -11.24
CA ARG A 170 -11.76 -19.21 -11.36
C ARG A 170 -10.49 -19.80 -10.72
N GLY A 171 -10.33 -19.61 -9.42
CA GLY A 171 -9.31 -20.27 -8.62
C GLY A 171 -7.96 -19.55 -8.55
N ALA A 172 -7.88 -18.31 -9.01
CA ALA A 172 -6.68 -17.49 -8.88
C ALA A 172 -6.64 -16.64 -7.60
N GLY A 173 -7.54 -16.85 -6.65
CA GLY A 173 -7.52 -16.40 -5.26
C GLY A 173 -6.81 -15.06 -4.95
N ASN A 174 -7.11 -14.00 -5.67
CA ASN A 174 -6.48 -12.71 -5.46
C ASN A 174 -7.41 -11.81 -4.65
N LEU A 175 -7.12 -11.66 -3.38
CA LEU A 175 -7.75 -10.62 -2.58
C LEU A 175 -7.05 -9.29 -2.85
N LEU A 176 -7.65 -8.48 -3.70
CA LEU A 176 -7.38 -7.05 -3.73
C LEU A 176 -8.47 -6.40 -2.90
N SER A 177 -8.14 -6.00 -1.69
CA SER A 177 -9.09 -5.27 -0.85
C SER A 177 -8.83 -3.79 -1.01
N LEU A 178 -9.80 -3.09 -1.53
CA LEU A 178 -9.86 -1.64 -1.53
C LEU A 178 -10.66 -1.19 -0.31
N ILE A 179 -10.00 -0.51 0.61
CA ILE A 179 -10.63 0.07 1.78
C ILE A 179 -10.80 1.56 1.54
N HIS A 180 -12.04 2.00 1.43
CA HIS A 180 -12.39 3.41 1.40
C HIS A 180 -12.52 3.93 2.83
N ILE A 181 -11.70 4.86 3.13
CA ILE A 181 -11.73 5.53 4.45
C ILE A 181 -12.46 6.85 4.33
#